data_dae96141697765f4f61aa193d31c52cc
#
_entry.id   dae96141697765f4f61aa193d31c52cc
#
_cell.length_a   1.000
_cell.length_b   1.000
_cell.length_c   1.000
_cell.angle_alpha   90.00
_cell.angle_beta   90.00
_cell.angle_gamma   90.00
#
_symmetry.space_group_name_H-M   'P 1'
#
loop_
_entity.id
_entity.type
_entity.pdbx_description
1 polymer ?
#
loop_
_entity_poly.entity_id
_entity_poly.type
_entity_poly.pdbx_seq_one_letter_code
_entity_poly.pdbx_strand_id
1 'polypeptide(L)'
;MPSVPTAPLPENLPFAFRGEHVEAARLVSPAEAKRLRTARNVTGKPNADVLREFIGVDDDGAERRTTAIDFPAEMSTAEAALYAAPFTALTRAALPLHSPDRDDALRNALARLERFLACPADETEPAFAWIEGDVLPDHSLAVWARDDDFSAGVLASRAFNVWATRSHELLAALRSFPFPWPPATPLSALSRAQEEQRFALSRAARSEDPDAIDAALAAAYGWPTDLDDADLLARLAALHAKRV
;
A
#
# COMPACT_ATOMS: atom_id res chain seq x y z
N MET A 1 -12.09 17.99 -20.35
CA MET A 1 -10.64 17.77 -20.22
C MET A 1 -10.37 16.30 -20.53
N PRO A 2 -9.28 15.95 -21.23
CA PRO A 2 -9.01 14.55 -21.55
C PRO A 2 -8.77 13.75 -20.26
N SER A 3 -9.40 12.56 -20.19
CA SER A 3 -9.13 11.58 -19.13
C SER A 3 -7.77 10.91 -19.38
N VAL A 4 -7.08 10.52 -18.30
CA VAL A 4 -5.85 9.72 -18.42
C VAL A 4 -6.17 8.29 -18.82
N PRO A 5 -5.23 7.58 -19.48
CA PRO A 5 -5.36 6.15 -19.73
C PRO A 5 -5.52 5.37 -18.42
N THR A 6 -6.48 4.45 -18.37
CA THR A 6 -6.78 3.63 -17.18
C THR A 6 -6.30 2.18 -17.30
N ALA A 7 -5.80 1.78 -18.49
CA ALA A 7 -5.25 0.45 -18.68
C ALA A 7 -4.08 0.22 -17.70
N PRO A 8 -4.09 -0.85 -16.90
CA PRO A 8 -3.02 -1.08 -15.94
C PRO A 8 -1.72 -1.46 -16.63
N LEU A 9 -0.61 -0.94 -16.11
CA LEU A 9 0.74 -1.33 -16.52
C LEU A 9 1.14 -2.60 -15.76
N PRO A 10 1.55 -3.68 -16.45
CA PRO A 10 1.92 -4.95 -15.81
C PRO A 10 2.99 -4.79 -14.73
N GLU A 11 3.91 -3.87 -14.92
CA GLU A 11 4.99 -3.59 -13.98
C GLU A 11 4.55 -2.97 -12.64
N ASN A 12 3.34 -2.38 -12.58
CA ASN A 12 2.80 -1.77 -11.37
C ASN A 12 1.91 -2.72 -10.57
N LEU A 13 1.31 -3.72 -11.22
CA LEU A 13 0.34 -4.62 -10.60
C LEU A 13 0.86 -5.34 -9.35
N PRO A 14 2.14 -5.75 -9.27
CA PRO A 14 2.66 -6.42 -8.08
C PRO A 14 2.78 -5.51 -6.85
N PHE A 15 2.59 -4.20 -6.99
CA PHE A 15 2.82 -3.21 -5.94
C PHE A 15 1.58 -2.39 -5.59
N ALA A 16 0.58 -2.32 -6.48
CA ALA A 16 -0.61 -1.48 -6.31
C ALA A 16 -1.82 -2.29 -5.84
N PHE A 17 -2.18 -2.13 -4.58
CA PHE A 17 -3.27 -2.87 -3.93
C PHE A 17 -4.32 -1.94 -3.32
N ARG A 18 -5.52 -2.44 -3.11
CA ARG A 18 -6.46 -1.96 -2.11
C ARG A 18 -6.21 -2.74 -0.83
N GLY A 19 -6.32 -2.12 0.33
CA GLY A 19 -6.27 -2.82 1.60
C GLY A 19 -7.42 -3.82 1.76
N GLU A 20 -7.31 -4.72 2.74
CA GLU A 20 -8.26 -5.81 2.93
C GLU A 20 -9.58 -5.32 3.54
N HIS A 21 -10.68 -5.90 3.11
CA HIS A 21 -11.93 -5.81 3.85
C HIS A 21 -11.86 -6.71 5.09
N VAL A 22 -12.13 -6.13 6.26
CA VAL A 22 -12.16 -6.87 7.52
C VAL A 22 -13.58 -6.94 8.02
N GLU A 23 -14.13 -8.15 8.12
CA GLU A 23 -15.47 -8.37 8.69
C GLU A 23 -15.56 -7.76 10.09
N ALA A 24 -16.53 -6.87 10.32
CA ALA A 24 -16.70 -6.19 11.61
C ALA A 24 -16.79 -7.17 12.81
N ALA A 25 -17.33 -8.36 12.59
CA ALA A 25 -17.46 -9.38 13.61
C ALA A 25 -16.12 -10.06 14.00
N ARG A 26 -15.04 -9.86 13.21
CA ARG A 26 -13.68 -10.29 13.56
C ARG A 26 -12.93 -9.23 14.37
N LEU A 27 -13.38 -7.99 14.30
CA LEU A 27 -12.77 -6.89 15.03
C LEU A 27 -13.03 -7.04 16.52
N VAL A 28 -12.00 -6.79 17.31
CA VAL A 28 -12.09 -6.81 18.76
C VAL A 28 -11.74 -5.43 19.31
N SER A 29 -12.44 -5.03 20.39
CA SER A 29 -12.13 -3.80 21.08
C SER A 29 -10.71 -3.85 21.69
N PRO A 30 -10.07 -2.70 21.98
CA PRO A 30 -8.76 -2.66 22.63
C PRO A 30 -8.72 -3.44 23.95
N ALA A 31 -9.79 -3.39 24.74
CA ALA A 31 -9.92 -4.15 25.99
C ALA A 31 -9.98 -5.66 25.75
N GLU A 32 -10.74 -6.08 24.74
CA GLU A 32 -10.84 -7.48 24.34
C GLU A 32 -9.53 -7.98 23.72
N ALA A 33 -8.88 -7.20 22.86
CA ALA A 33 -7.56 -7.52 22.30
C ALA A 33 -6.52 -7.76 23.41
N LYS A 34 -6.51 -6.90 24.43
CA LYS A 34 -5.65 -7.06 25.61
C LYS A 34 -5.98 -8.35 26.37
N ARG A 35 -7.27 -8.63 26.60
CA ARG A 35 -7.73 -9.85 27.26
C ARG A 35 -7.32 -11.10 26.49
N LEU A 36 -7.51 -11.10 25.18
CA LEU A 36 -7.13 -12.22 24.31
C LEU A 36 -5.62 -12.45 24.33
N ARG A 37 -4.81 -11.37 24.17
CA ARG A 37 -3.33 -11.47 24.19
C ARG A 37 -2.80 -12.07 25.50
N THR A 38 -3.42 -11.76 26.63
CA THR A 38 -2.98 -12.22 27.96
C THR A 38 -3.55 -13.57 28.38
N ALA A 39 -4.57 -14.07 27.70
CA ALA A 39 -5.15 -15.38 27.99
C ALA A 39 -4.12 -16.49 27.73
N ARG A 40 -4.02 -17.43 28.66
CA ARG A 40 -3.08 -18.56 28.58
C ARG A 40 -3.66 -19.68 27.72
N ASN A 41 -2.81 -20.24 26.86
CA ASN A 41 -3.08 -21.48 26.14
C ASN A 41 -2.37 -22.65 26.80
N VAL A 42 -2.99 -23.83 26.79
CA VAL A 42 -2.44 -25.06 27.38
C VAL A 42 -1.08 -25.43 26.74
N THR A 43 -0.92 -25.11 25.46
CA THR A 43 0.30 -25.36 24.67
C THR A 43 1.38 -24.30 24.84
N GLY A 44 1.11 -23.20 25.55
CA GLY A 44 2.03 -22.08 25.71
C GLY A 44 2.16 -21.18 24.47
N LYS A 45 1.48 -21.47 23.36
CA LYS A 45 1.48 -20.60 22.16
C LYS A 45 0.86 -19.24 22.49
N PRO A 46 1.48 -18.11 22.11
CA PRO A 46 0.94 -16.80 22.38
C PRO A 46 -0.26 -16.49 21.47
N ASN A 47 -1.36 -16.02 22.03
CA ASN A 47 -2.53 -15.62 21.24
C ASN A 47 -2.24 -14.44 20.29
N ALA A 48 -1.15 -13.71 20.51
CA ALA A 48 -0.69 -12.65 19.62
C ALA A 48 -0.44 -13.15 18.17
N ASP A 49 -0.09 -14.42 17.99
CA ASP A 49 0.17 -15.03 16.68
C ASP A 49 -1.07 -14.99 15.75
N VAL A 50 -2.27 -14.92 16.34
CA VAL A 50 -3.56 -14.93 15.63
C VAL A 50 -4.40 -13.68 15.88
N LEU A 51 -3.75 -12.62 16.36
CA LEU A 51 -4.33 -11.28 16.50
C LEU A 51 -3.55 -10.33 15.61
N ARG A 52 -4.20 -9.83 14.56
CA ARG A 52 -3.56 -8.94 13.59
C ARG A 52 -4.05 -7.51 13.78
N GLU A 53 -3.10 -6.58 13.75
CA GLU A 53 -3.42 -5.14 13.72
C GLU A 53 -3.68 -4.69 12.30
N PHE A 54 -4.75 -3.90 12.13
CA PHE A 54 -5.12 -3.25 10.88
C PHE A 54 -5.10 -1.75 11.06
N ILE A 55 -4.65 -1.05 10.02
CA ILE A 55 -4.69 0.40 9.91
C ILE A 55 -5.61 0.80 8.76
N GLY A 56 -6.39 1.85 8.97
CA GLY A 56 -7.25 2.47 7.97
C GLY A 56 -7.58 3.90 8.37
N VAL A 57 -8.55 4.47 7.70
CA VAL A 57 -9.13 5.77 8.06
C VAL A 57 -10.62 5.60 8.32
N ASP A 58 -11.14 6.44 9.21
CA ASP A 58 -12.58 6.55 9.43
C ASP A 58 -13.24 7.54 8.44
N ASP A 59 -14.54 7.76 8.59
CA ASP A 59 -15.32 8.63 7.68
C ASP A 59 -14.86 10.09 7.73
N ASP A 60 -14.18 10.52 8.78
CA ASP A 60 -13.62 11.87 8.94
C ASP A 60 -12.17 11.95 8.45
N GLY A 61 -11.61 10.85 7.92
CA GLY A 61 -10.24 10.75 7.43
C GLY A 61 -9.18 10.59 8.54
N ALA A 62 -9.58 10.41 9.80
CA ALA A 62 -8.65 10.19 10.89
C ALA A 62 -8.10 8.75 10.88
N GLU A 63 -6.81 8.59 11.23
CA GLU A 63 -6.20 7.27 11.36
C GLU A 63 -6.97 6.40 12.36
N ARG A 64 -7.29 5.19 11.94
CA ARG A 64 -7.96 4.18 12.76
C ARG A 64 -7.14 2.91 12.82
N ARG A 65 -6.78 2.50 14.04
CA ARG A 65 -6.15 1.20 14.28
C ARG A 65 -7.13 0.25 14.93
N THR A 66 -7.24 -0.97 14.40
CA THR A 66 -8.13 -2.01 14.89
C THR A 66 -7.37 -3.33 15.02
N THR A 67 -7.83 -4.21 15.93
CA THR A 67 -7.29 -5.56 16.03
C THR A 67 -8.36 -6.55 15.55
N ALA A 68 -7.99 -7.48 14.70
CA ALA A 68 -8.86 -8.57 14.26
C ALA A 68 -8.33 -9.94 14.72
N ILE A 69 -9.23 -10.89 14.90
CA ILE A 69 -8.88 -12.32 15.01
C ILE A 69 -8.63 -12.83 13.59
N ASP A 70 -7.39 -13.19 13.29
CA ASP A 70 -6.91 -13.55 11.96
C ASP A 70 -6.01 -14.78 12.02
N PHE A 71 -6.59 -15.95 11.72
CA PHE A 71 -5.85 -17.21 11.64
C PHE A 71 -5.17 -17.33 10.27
N PRO A 72 -3.87 -17.70 10.20
CA PRO A 72 -3.15 -17.94 8.95
C PRO A 72 -3.90 -18.92 8.04
N ALA A 73 -3.84 -18.70 6.72
CA ALA A 73 -4.59 -19.49 5.74
C ALA A 73 -4.25 -20.99 5.77
N GLU A 74 -2.99 -21.31 6.07
CA GLU A 74 -2.49 -22.69 6.18
C GLU A 74 -2.85 -23.38 7.50
N MET A 75 -3.35 -22.64 8.49
CA MET A 75 -3.64 -23.19 9.82
C MET A 75 -4.91 -24.05 9.81
N SER A 76 -4.78 -25.29 10.20
CA SER A 76 -5.91 -26.21 10.35
C SER A 76 -6.79 -25.83 11.55
N THR A 77 -8.05 -26.29 11.54
CA THR A 77 -8.98 -26.09 12.68
C THR A 77 -8.42 -26.69 13.98
N ALA A 78 -7.70 -27.83 13.89
CA ALA A 78 -7.11 -28.45 15.06
C ALA A 78 -5.97 -27.60 15.67
N GLU A 79 -5.15 -26.98 14.81
CA GLU A 79 -4.11 -26.04 15.26
C GLU A 79 -4.69 -24.75 15.80
N ALA A 80 -5.72 -24.22 15.15
CA ALA A 80 -6.41 -23.00 15.59
C ALA A 80 -7.04 -23.18 16.98
N ALA A 81 -7.58 -24.37 17.28
CA ALA A 81 -8.14 -24.69 18.59
C ALA A 81 -7.11 -24.63 19.75
N LEU A 82 -5.82 -24.66 19.44
CA LEU A 82 -4.74 -24.47 20.43
C LEU A 82 -4.64 -23.01 20.91
N TYR A 83 -5.24 -22.06 20.20
CA TYR A 83 -5.41 -20.67 20.59
C TYR A 83 -6.81 -20.48 21.21
N ALA A 84 -7.03 -21.11 22.35
CA ALA A 84 -8.36 -21.36 22.92
C ALA A 84 -9.26 -20.11 23.01
N ALA A 85 -8.75 -18.96 23.44
CA ALA A 85 -9.55 -17.76 23.63
C ALA A 85 -9.96 -17.09 22.30
N PRO A 86 -9.07 -16.82 21.32
CA PRO A 86 -9.43 -16.33 19.99
C PRO A 86 -10.34 -17.30 19.23
N PHE A 87 -10.04 -18.60 19.26
CA PHE A 87 -10.86 -19.63 18.59
C PHE A 87 -12.28 -19.67 19.14
N THR A 88 -12.44 -19.63 20.48
CA THR A 88 -13.75 -19.58 21.12
C THR A 88 -14.52 -18.31 20.74
N ALA A 89 -13.85 -17.15 20.68
CA ALA A 89 -14.49 -15.90 20.28
C ALA A 89 -15.01 -15.98 18.84
N LEU A 90 -14.21 -16.50 17.91
CA LEU A 90 -14.60 -16.69 16.52
C LEU A 90 -15.77 -17.67 16.36
N THR A 91 -15.71 -18.81 17.06
CA THR A 91 -16.77 -19.83 17.03
C THR A 91 -18.09 -19.31 17.59
N ARG A 92 -18.06 -18.51 18.66
CA ARG A 92 -19.26 -17.86 19.22
C ARG A 92 -19.90 -16.88 18.24
N ALA A 93 -19.11 -16.19 17.44
CA ALA A 93 -19.57 -15.29 16.39
C ALA A 93 -20.06 -16.04 15.14
N ALA A 94 -19.99 -17.38 15.11
CA ALA A 94 -20.30 -18.25 13.97
C ALA A 94 -19.55 -17.88 12.69
N LEU A 95 -18.32 -17.38 12.83
CA LEU A 95 -17.46 -16.98 11.72
C LEU A 95 -16.62 -18.17 11.22
N PRO A 96 -16.30 -18.22 9.91
CA PRO A 96 -15.36 -19.19 9.39
C PRO A 96 -13.96 -18.96 9.99
N LEU A 97 -13.13 -20.00 10.03
CA LEU A 97 -11.78 -19.90 10.58
C LEU A 97 -10.94 -18.84 9.82
N HIS A 98 -10.95 -18.93 8.52
CA HIS A 98 -10.24 -17.99 7.63
C HIS A 98 -11.22 -16.94 7.09
N SER A 99 -10.73 -15.69 6.94
CA SER A 99 -11.54 -14.64 6.31
C SER A 99 -11.70 -14.93 4.83
N PRO A 100 -12.92 -14.86 4.29
CA PRO A 100 -13.14 -14.99 2.85
C PRO A 100 -12.57 -13.79 2.06
N ASP A 101 -12.40 -12.64 2.73
CA ASP A 101 -11.92 -11.39 2.14
C ASP A 101 -10.40 -11.20 2.29
N ARG A 102 -9.70 -12.26 2.71
CA ARG A 102 -8.24 -12.26 2.84
C ARG A 102 -7.57 -12.09 1.48
N ASP A 103 -6.70 -11.10 1.34
CA ASP A 103 -5.88 -10.88 0.14
C ASP A 103 -4.45 -11.41 0.35
N ASP A 104 -4.22 -12.66 -0.06
CA ASP A 104 -2.90 -13.28 0.06
C ASP A 104 -1.86 -12.61 -0.86
N ALA A 105 -2.26 -11.98 -1.98
CA ALA A 105 -1.33 -11.27 -2.86
C ALA A 105 -0.81 -10.00 -2.17
N LEU A 106 -1.69 -9.20 -1.55
CA LEU A 106 -1.31 -8.05 -0.73
C LEU A 106 -0.40 -8.49 0.42
N ARG A 107 -0.82 -9.49 1.20
CA ARG A 107 -0.05 -9.98 2.36
C ARG A 107 1.34 -10.48 1.98
N ASN A 108 1.46 -11.21 0.88
CA ASN A 108 2.75 -11.68 0.37
C ASN A 108 3.63 -10.52 -0.11
N ALA A 109 3.03 -9.48 -0.72
CA ALA A 109 3.76 -8.28 -1.14
C ALA A 109 4.31 -7.51 0.06
N LEU A 110 3.57 -7.45 1.18
CA LEU A 110 3.98 -6.73 2.40
C LEU A 110 4.91 -7.55 3.30
N ALA A 111 4.88 -8.88 3.27
CA ALA A 111 5.50 -9.78 4.26
C ALA A 111 7.01 -9.57 4.50
N ARG A 112 7.72 -8.92 3.58
CA ARG A 112 9.17 -8.69 3.65
C ARG A 112 9.56 -7.22 3.72
N LEU A 113 8.58 -6.34 3.82
CA LEU A 113 8.81 -4.89 3.86
C LEU A 113 8.88 -4.43 5.32
N GLU A 114 9.84 -3.58 5.63
CA GLU A 114 9.90 -2.87 6.92
C GLU A 114 8.79 -1.81 7.00
N ARG A 115 8.42 -1.23 5.86
CA ARG A 115 7.38 -0.22 5.72
C ARG A 115 6.82 -0.24 4.30
N PHE A 116 5.65 0.34 4.11
CA PHE A 116 5.04 0.53 2.80
C PHE A 116 4.34 1.89 2.73
N LEU A 117 3.99 2.33 1.53
CA LEU A 117 3.27 3.57 1.33
C LEU A 117 1.76 3.32 1.24
N ALA A 118 0.99 4.13 1.96
CA ALA A 118 -0.48 4.09 1.87
C ALA A 118 -1.08 5.50 1.90
N CYS A 119 -2.26 5.61 1.33
CA CYS A 119 -3.05 6.84 1.27
C CYS A 119 -4.53 6.46 1.35
N PRO A 120 -5.43 7.30 1.93
CA PRO A 120 -6.86 7.07 1.84
C PRO A 120 -7.29 6.86 0.39
N ALA A 121 -8.05 5.81 0.14
CA ALA A 121 -8.27 5.35 -1.24
C ALA A 121 -9.23 6.25 -2.04
N ASP A 122 -10.05 7.03 -1.34
CA ASP A 122 -11.01 7.96 -1.95
C ASP A 122 -10.49 9.41 -1.96
N GLU A 123 -9.19 9.61 -1.66
CA GLU A 123 -8.56 10.92 -1.65
C GLU A 123 -8.36 11.45 -3.07
N THR A 124 -8.72 12.73 -3.27
CA THR A 124 -8.59 13.41 -4.57
C THR A 124 -7.22 14.02 -4.79
N GLU A 125 -6.54 14.38 -3.71
CA GLU A 125 -5.15 14.89 -3.71
C GLU A 125 -4.30 13.95 -2.86
N PRO A 126 -3.83 12.81 -3.43
CA PRO A 126 -3.24 11.74 -2.64
C PRO A 126 -1.93 12.15 -1.98
N ALA A 127 -1.90 12.02 -0.66
CA ALA A 127 -0.72 12.18 0.17
C ALA A 127 -0.35 10.83 0.80
N PHE A 128 0.68 10.19 0.26
CA PHE A 128 1.13 8.89 0.76
C PHE A 128 1.95 9.04 2.03
N ALA A 129 1.62 8.24 3.03
CA ALA A 129 2.37 8.11 4.28
C ALA A 129 3.04 6.73 4.39
N TRP A 130 4.14 6.69 5.14
CA TRP A 130 4.79 5.43 5.50
C TRP A 130 4.01 4.73 6.61
N ILE A 131 3.71 3.46 6.39
CA ILE A 131 3.08 2.56 7.35
C ILE A 131 4.05 1.43 7.70
N GLU A 132 4.09 1.02 8.95
CA GLU A 132 4.92 -0.09 9.44
C GLU A 132 4.51 -1.43 8.81
N GLY A 133 5.46 -2.27 8.43
CA GLY A 133 5.22 -3.48 7.65
C GLY A 133 4.55 -4.63 8.42
N ASP A 134 4.45 -4.55 9.76
CA ASP A 134 3.77 -5.53 10.61
C ASP A 134 2.27 -5.28 10.78
N VAL A 135 1.77 -4.14 10.29
CA VAL A 135 0.36 -3.76 10.30
C VAL A 135 -0.25 -3.98 8.91
N LEU A 136 -1.47 -4.48 8.84
CA LEU A 136 -2.17 -4.65 7.56
C LEU A 136 -3.06 -3.43 7.26
N PRO A 137 -3.08 -2.97 6.00
CA PRO A 137 -4.00 -1.91 5.58
C PRO A 137 -5.41 -2.46 5.42
N ASP A 138 -6.41 -1.75 5.93
CA ASP A 138 -7.80 -2.07 5.64
C ASP A 138 -8.27 -1.43 4.30
N HIS A 139 -9.45 -1.79 3.84
CA HIS A 139 -9.99 -1.41 2.53
C HIS A 139 -10.17 0.10 2.31
N SER A 140 -10.07 0.93 3.36
CA SER A 140 -10.09 2.39 3.24
C SER A 140 -8.80 2.96 2.63
N LEU A 141 -7.72 2.15 2.53
CA LEU A 141 -6.43 2.57 2.03
C LEU A 141 -6.11 2.01 0.63
N ALA A 142 -5.52 2.85 -0.20
CA ALA A 142 -4.75 2.43 -1.37
C ALA A 142 -3.28 2.26 -0.97
N VAL A 143 -2.65 1.20 -1.45
CA VAL A 143 -1.34 0.74 -1.00
C VAL A 143 -0.37 0.65 -2.16
N TRP A 144 0.86 1.12 -1.93
CA TRP A 144 2.00 0.85 -2.77
C TRP A 144 3.01 0.01 -1.97
N ALA A 145 3.08 -1.29 -2.28
CA ALA A 145 3.85 -2.29 -1.54
C ALA A 145 5.35 -2.24 -1.89
N ARG A 146 6.01 -1.14 -1.53
CA ARG A 146 7.45 -0.92 -1.62
C ARG A 146 7.93 -0.04 -0.48
N ASP A 147 9.17 -0.26 -0.06
CA ASP A 147 9.85 0.43 1.04
C ASP A 147 10.96 1.40 0.58
N ASP A 148 11.02 1.71 -0.71
CA ASP A 148 12.07 2.57 -1.27
C ASP A 148 11.63 4.04 -1.43
N ASP A 149 12.53 4.97 -1.08
CA ASP A 149 12.29 6.41 -1.15
C ASP A 149 12.14 6.93 -2.59
N PHE A 150 12.60 6.18 -3.60
CA PHE A 150 12.33 6.52 -5.00
C PHE A 150 10.84 6.46 -5.30
N SER A 151 10.16 5.38 -4.89
CA SER A 151 8.71 5.26 -5.02
C SER A 151 7.99 6.36 -4.26
N ALA A 152 8.44 6.68 -3.04
CA ALA A 152 7.87 7.79 -2.26
C ALA A 152 7.99 9.13 -3.01
N GLY A 153 9.15 9.42 -3.59
CA GLY A 153 9.35 10.64 -4.38
C GLY A 153 8.48 10.71 -5.63
N VAL A 154 8.31 9.58 -6.34
CA VAL A 154 7.39 9.54 -7.50
C VAL A 154 5.95 9.83 -7.07
N LEU A 155 5.47 9.17 -6.01
CA LEU A 155 4.08 9.29 -5.55
C LEU A 155 3.79 10.65 -4.87
N ALA A 156 4.82 11.33 -4.32
CA ALA A 156 4.70 12.68 -3.76
C ALA A 156 4.79 13.79 -4.83
N SER A 157 5.13 13.46 -6.09
CA SER A 157 5.36 14.46 -7.12
C SER A 157 4.08 15.07 -7.69
N ARG A 158 4.20 16.28 -8.23
CA ARG A 158 3.16 16.92 -9.04
C ARG A 158 2.72 16.04 -10.22
N ALA A 159 3.65 15.32 -10.84
CA ALA A 159 3.35 14.43 -11.97
C ALA A 159 2.35 13.34 -11.60
N PHE A 160 2.54 12.69 -10.45
CA PHE A 160 1.58 11.70 -9.95
C PHE A 160 0.26 12.35 -9.54
N ASN A 161 0.29 13.48 -8.82
CA ASN A 161 -0.91 14.18 -8.39
C ASN A 161 -1.79 14.61 -9.57
N VAL A 162 -1.20 15.19 -10.62
CA VAL A 162 -1.92 15.57 -11.85
C VAL A 162 -2.51 14.35 -12.56
N TRP A 163 -1.84 13.21 -12.55
CA TRP A 163 -2.36 11.95 -13.09
C TRP A 163 -3.50 11.39 -12.25
N ALA A 164 -3.34 11.34 -10.93
CA ALA A 164 -4.31 10.79 -9.99
C ALA A 164 -5.63 11.59 -9.99
N THR A 165 -5.57 12.92 -9.99
CA THR A 165 -6.76 13.79 -10.06
C THR A 165 -7.56 13.65 -11.36
N ARG A 166 -6.98 13.06 -12.41
CA ARG A 166 -7.64 12.75 -13.69
C ARG A 166 -8.07 11.31 -13.81
N SER A 167 -7.70 10.47 -12.86
CA SER A 167 -8.16 9.10 -12.73
C SER A 167 -9.48 9.07 -11.95
N HIS A 168 -10.34 8.11 -12.26
CA HIS A 168 -11.61 7.94 -11.54
C HIS A 168 -11.41 7.35 -10.14
N GLU A 169 -10.28 6.72 -9.90
CA GLU A 169 -9.97 5.97 -8.69
C GLU A 169 -8.44 5.97 -8.47
N LEU A 170 -8.02 6.17 -7.21
CA LEU A 170 -6.60 6.22 -6.87
C LEU A 170 -5.86 4.89 -7.18
N LEU A 171 -6.53 3.75 -6.95
CA LEU A 171 -5.94 2.46 -7.29
C LEU A 171 -5.70 2.31 -8.80
N ALA A 172 -6.63 2.82 -9.63
CA ALA A 172 -6.44 2.85 -11.07
C ALA A 172 -5.27 3.77 -11.48
N ALA A 173 -5.12 4.91 -10.80
CA ALA A 173 -3.98 5.80 -10.99
C ALA A 173 -2.65 5.09 -10.68
N LEU A 174 -2.54 4.43 -9.52
CA LEU A 174 -1.35 3.66 -9.12
C LEU A 174 -0.99 2.59 -10.16
N ARG A 175 -2.00 1.86 -10.65
CA ARG A 175 -1.82 0.77 -11.61
C ARG A 175 -1.44 1.25 -13.00
N SER A 176 -1.84 2.46 -13.39
CA SER A 176 -1.63 3.00 -14.73
C SER A 176 -0.53 4.05 -14.82
N PHE A 177 -0.01 4.58 -13.70
CA PHE A 177 1.01 5.63 -13.73
C PHE A 177 2.33 5.13 -14.34
N PRO A 178 2.85 5.79 -15.39
CA PRO A 178 4.09 5.35 -16.04
C PRO A 178 5.32 5.90 -15.31
N PHE A 179 5.88 5.17 -14.37
CA PHE A 179 7.14 5.54 -13.69
C PHE A 179 8.28 5.84 -14.72
N PRO A 180 9.35 6.58 -14.36
CA PRO A 180 10.47 6.82 -15.30
C PRO A 180 11.06 5.53 -15.86
N TRP A 181 11.14 4.48 -15.06
CA TRP A 181 11.42 3.09 -15.41
C TRP A 181 10.56 2.16 -14.52
N PRO A 182 10.35 0.88 -14.93
CA PRO A 182 9.53 -0.05 -14.14
C PRO A 182 9.98 -0.11 -12.67
N PRO A 183 9.06 -0.07 -11.69
CA PRO A 183 9.40 -0.02 -10.26
C PRO A 183 10.32 -1.14 -9.78
N ALA A 184 10.19 -2.33 -10.36
CA ALA A 184 11.01 -3.50 -10.02
C ALA A 184 12.38 -3.51 -10.71
N THR A 185 12.74 -2.48 -11.51
CA THR A 185 14.03 -2.47 -12.22
C THR A 185 15.19 -2.55 -11.23
N PRO A 186 16.02 -3.60 -11.29
CA PRO A 186 17.16 -3.72 -10.40
C PRO A 186 18.22 -2.66 -10.72
N LEU A 187 18.97 -2.23 -9.70
CA LEU A 187 20.01 -1.21 -9.90
C LEU A 187 21.02 -1.60 -11.00
N SER A 188 21.36 -2.87 -11.09
CA SER A 188 22.29 -3.39 -12.11
C SER A 188 21.80 -3.27 -13.56
N ALA A 189 20.50 -3.01 -13.76
CA ALA A 189 19.91 -2.79 -15.09
C ALA A 189 19.80 -1.30 -15.45
N LEU A 190 20.09 -0.41 -14.51
CA LEU A 190 20.11 1.03 -14.72
C LEU A 190 21.47 1.46 -15.26
N SER A 191 21.49 2.46 -16.14
CA SER A 191 22.72 3.18 -16.46
C SER A 191 23.18 4.01 -15.26
N ARG A 192 24.45 4.39 -15.23
CA ARG A 192 25.00 5.26 -14.18
C ARG A 192 24.18 6.57 -14.02
N ALA A 193 23.78 7.18 -15.12
CA ALA A 193 22.98 8.39 -15.09
C ALA A 193 21.59 8.15 -14.45
N GLN A 194 20.96 7.01 -14.74
CA GLN A 194 19.66 6.63 -14.11
C GLN A 194 19.82 6.30 -12.62
N GLU A 195 20.94 5.69 -12.21
CA GLU A 195 21.23 5.46 -10.79
C GLU A 195 21.39 6.80 -10.05
N GLU A 196 22.12 7.75 -10.63
CA GLU A 196 22.30 9.10 -10.07
C GLU A 196 20.96 9.84 -9.96
N GLN A 197 20.08 9.75 -10.97
CA GLN A 197 18.74 10.33 -10.96
C GLN A 197 17.85 9.66 -9.91
N ARG A 198 17.87 8.32 -9.79
CA ARG A 198 17.14 7.58 -8.76
C ARG A 198 17.57 8.00 -7.36
N PHE A 199 18.87 8.13 -7.14
CA PHE A 199 19.42 8.58 -5.86
C PHE A 199 19.02 10.03 -5.56
N ALA A 200 19.05 10.93 -6.56
CA ALA A 200 18.65 12.33 -6.41
C ALA A 200 17.16 12.43 -5.98
N LEU A 201 16.26 11.68 -6.64
CA LEU A 201 14.84 11.65 -6.30
C LEU A 201 14.60 11.06 -4.91
N SER A 202 15.29 9.96 -4.56
CA SER A 202 15.20 9.37 -3.22
C SER A 202 15.66 10.33 -2.11
N ARG A 203 16.67 11.15 -2.40
CA ARG A 203 17.14 12.18 -1.46
C ARG A 203 16.14 13.34 -1.33
N ALA A 204 15.55 13.78 -2.45
CA ALA A 204 14.52 14.81 -2.46
C ALA A 204 13.27 14.35 -1.68
N ALA A 205 12.84 13.10 -1.87
CA ALA A 205 11.73 12.51 -1.10
C ALA A 205 11.96 12.56 0.42
N ARG A 206 13.18 12.27 0.88
CA ARG A 206 13.54 12.36 2.32
C ARG A 206 13.58 13.78 2.87
N SER A 207 13.80 14.78 2.03
CA SER A 207 13.78 16.19 2.45
C SER A 207 12.36 16.78 2.47
N GLU A 208 11.38 16.08 1.93
CA GLU A 208 9.99 16.52 1.81
C GLU A 208 9.85 17.89 1.11
N ASP A 209 10.79 18.20 0.21
CA ASP A 209 10.78 19.43 -0.57
C ASP A 209 10.11 19.19 -1.92
N PRO A 210 8.88 19.70 -2.16
CA PRO A 210 8.13 19.43 -3.40
C PRO A 210 8.86 19.90 -4.65
N ASP A 211 9.52 21.05 -4.61
CA ASP A 211 10.24 21.60 -5.77
C ASP A 211 11.46 20.73 -6.12
N ALA A 212 12.17 20.22 -5.11
CA ALA A 212 13.27 19.30 -5.30
C ALA A 212 12.80 17.94 -5.84
N ILE A 213 11.65 17.44 -5.37
CA ILE A 213 11.03 16.19 -5.86
C ILE A 213 10.68 16.33 -7.34
N ASP A 214 9.98 17.41 -7.71
CA ASP A 214 9.55 17.64 -9.09
C ASP A 214 10.73 17.84 -10.04
N ALA A 215 11.75 18.59 -9.63
CA ALA A 215 12.97 18.76 -10.41
C ALA A 215 13.73 17.44 -10.62
N ALA A 216 13.85 16.62 -9.56
CA ALA A 216 14.53 15.33 -9.65
C ALA A 216 13.73 14.33 -10.52
N LEU A 217 12.40 14.35 -10.44
CA LEU A 217 11.55 13.49 -11.25
C LEU A 217 11.57 13.92 -12.73
N ALA A 218 11.51 15.22 -13.03
CA ALA A 218 11.64 15.73 -14.40
C ALA A 218 12.97 15.30 -15.03
N ALA A 219 14.06 15.38 -14.27
CA ALA A 219 15.38 14.89 -14.70
C ALA A 219 15.36 13.38 -14.97
N ALA A 220 14.67 12.58 -14.14
CA ALA A 220 14.56 11.14 -14.34
C ALA A 220 13.80 10.76 -15.63
N TYR A 221 12.80 11.56 -16.02
CA TYR A 221 12.15 11.42 -17.33
C TYR A 221 12.93 12.03 -18.49
N GLY A 222 13.93 12.86 -18.23
CA GLY A 222 14.62 13.67 -19.23
C GLY A 222 13.73 14.79 -19.80
N TRP A 223 12.85 15.37 -18.97
CA TRP A 223 11.90 16.43 -19.33
C TRP A 223 12.30 17.78 -18.74
N PRO A 224 11.85 18.90 -19.34
CA PRO A 224 11.94 20.21 -18.73
C PRO A 224 11.16 20.28 -17.40
N THR A 225 11.59 21.14 -16.49
CA THR A 225 10.95 21.34 -15.17
C THR A 225 9.77 22.31 -15.21
N ASP A 226 9.65 23.11 -16.29
CA ASP A 226 8.65 24.18 -16.47
C ASP A 226 7.43 23.75 -17.28
N LEU A 227 7.19 22.44 -17.44
CA LEU A 227 6.01 21.92 -18.12
C LEU A 227 4.73 22.32 -17.38
N ASP A 228 3.72 22.76 -18.13
CA ASP A 228 2.37 22.90 -17.58
C ASP A 228 1.69 21.52 -17.39
N ASP A 229 0.53 21.48 -16.72
CA ASP A 229 -0.19 20.23 -16.44
C ASP A 229 -0.65 19.52 -17.73
N ALA A 230 -0.99 20.25 -18.76
CA ALA A 230 -1.46 19.67 -20.02
C ALA A 230 -0.32 18.97 -20.77
N ASP A 231 0.83 19.61 -20.86
CA ASP A 231 2.03 19.05 -21.48
C ASP A 231 2.58 17.86 -20.68
N LEU A 232 2.55 17.97 -19.34
CA LEU A 232 2.95 16.90 -18.43
C LEU A 232 2.08 15.65 -18.63
N LEU A 233 0.76 15.81 -18.64
CA LEU A 233 -0.18 14.74 -18.91
C LEU A 233 -0.02 14.13 -20.29
N ALA A 234 0.19 14.95 -21.31
CA ALA A 234 0.41 14.46 -22.68
C ALA A 234 1.65 13.56 -22.77
N ARG A 235 2.73 13.95 -22.11
CA ARG A 235 3.98 13.16 -22.06
C ARG A 235 3.81 11.86 -21.27
N LEU A 236 3.14 11.91 -20.11
CA LEU A 236 2.80 10.72 -19.31
C LEU A 236 1.92 9.77 -20.11
N ALA A 237 0.86 10.25 -20.76
CA ALA A 237 -0.01 9.42 -21.59
C ALA A 237 0.73 8.78 -22.77
N ALA A 238 1.63 9.53 -23.42
CA ALA A 238 2.47 8.99 -24.48
C ALA A 238 3.46 7.92 -23.99
N LEU A 239 3.99 8.07 -22.77
CA LEU A 239 4.85 7.07 -22.14
C LEU A 239 4.06 5.82 -21.76
N HIS A 240 2.88 5.98 -21.17
CA HIS A 240 1.95 4.91 -20.84
C HIS A 240 1.61 4.08 -22.10
N ALA A 241 1.19 4.74 -23.18
CA ALA A 241 0.82 4.07 -24.44
C ALA A 241 1.94 3.23 -25.10
N LYS A 242 3.19 3.43 -24.72
CA LYS A 242 4.34 2.62 -25.16
C LYS A 242 4.55 1.36 -24.33
N ARG A 243 3.88 1.24 -23.18
CA ARG A 243 4.10 0.17 -22.19
C ARG A 243 2.91 -0.77 -22.01
N VAL A 244 1.75 -0.38 -22.54
CA VAL A 244 0.53 -1.23 -22.58
C VAL A 244 0.63 -2.30 -23.66
#